data_4fb2127ed1b402c14be02bd1810fa7a9
#
_entry.id   4fb2127ed1b402c14be02bd1810fa7a9
#
_cell.length_a   1.000
_cell.length_b   1.000
_cell.length_c   1.000
_cell.angle_alpha   90.00
_cell.angle_beta   90.00
_cell.angle_gamma   90.00
#
_symmetry.space_group_name_H-M   'P 1'
#
loop_
_entity.id
_entity.type
_entity.pdbx_description
1 polymer ?
#
loop_
_entity_poly.entity_id
_entity_poly.type
_entity_poly.pdbx_seq_one_letter_code
_entity_poly.pdbx_strand_id
1 'polypeptide(L)'
;VLLMIDGNLSRIIGRTAFSSGERLFPYTREEMNEVSWMRINCVGDVAEFRRKPNGVWWCEKPWNDRMDPRAAAAILQYTYSTSIVDALPLHKIDSASLKEFGVKTTPVTITLKEMSDDGKRSSTVARYTLGSPAPWLVDDPENKTTDDTTYMQTDFYGRDTRILVGTGNILPLFKSSIRQLRDHRPLLLHPAMPASIEINNRGQRIALERKTPGSPWKITYPLSLDTDPAMMDVLLGTLQKLTAVRVYNPEETSVPDMTDDQITSVSIRNFTGRLSGDGKSLQMEEQPVTLRIYPPSDNGSLSELVKATVSDRKAVFELAQTTETNKEVPGVRNIPLDLGLLRSKQLTDIGDYKITCLLYTSPSPRD
;
A
#
# COMPACT_ATOMS: atom_id res chain seq x y z
N VAL A 1 35.73 25.56 -24.25
CA VAL A 1 34.67 25.80 -23.27
C VAL A 1 34.15 24.43 -22.85
N LEU A 2 34.67 23.88 -21.75
CA LEU A 2 34.11 22.70 -21.11
C LEU A 2 32.82 23.16 -20.43
N LEU A 3 31.68 22.91 -21.06
CA LEU A 3 30.40 22.91 -20.38
C LEU A 3 30.45 21.79 -19.35
N MET A 4 30.31 22.10 -18.07
CA MET A 4 29.94 21.12 -17.05
C MET A 4 28.50 20.70 -17.36
N ILE A 5 28.38 19.64 -18.13
CA ILE A 5 27.14 18.96 -18.40
C ILE A 5 26.83 18.19 -17.11
N ASP A 6 25.66 18.42 -16.58
CA ASP A 6 25.13 17.67 -15.42
C ASP A 6 25.48 16.18 -15.58
N GLY A 7 26.00 15.53 -14.53
CA GLY A 7 26.52 14.17 -14.59
C GLY A 7 25.55 13.16 -15.24
N ASN A 8 24.24 13.45 -15.20
CA ASN A 8 23.21 12.68 -15.87
C ASN A 8 23.24 12.82 -17.40
N LEU A 9 23.55 14.00 -17.94
CA LEU A 9 23.62 14.22 -19.38
C LEU A 9 24.85 13.53 -20.01
N SER A 10 25.98 13.47 -19.31
CA SER A 10 27.16 12.75 -19.81
C SER A 10 26.94 11.23 -19.83
N ARG A 11 26.16 10.68 -18.93
CA ARG A 11 25.72 9.28 -18.96
C ARG A 11 24.77 8.97 -20.12
N ILE A 12 23.92 9.94 -20.50
CA ILE A 12 22.95 9.81 -21.60
C ILE A 12 23.63 9.93 -22.95
N ILE A 13 24.52 10.91 -23.14
CA ILE A 13 25.17 11.20 -24.44
C ILE A 13 26.22 10.14 -24.81
N GLY A 14 26.81 9.46 -23.82
CA GLY A 14 27.84 8.43 -24.05
C GLY A 14 27.30 7.06 -24.50
N ARG A 15 25.97 6.82 -24.47
CA ARG A 15 25.39 5.52 -24.82
C ARG A 15 25.01 5.44 -26.29
N THR A 16 25.90 4.94 -27.11
CA THR A 16 25.62 4.65 -28.53
C THR A 16 25.10 3.23 -28.79
N ALA A 17 25.25 2.32 -27.82
CA ALA A 17 24.73 0.96 -27.88
C ALA A 17 24.46 0.42 -26.48
N PHE A 18 23.43 -0.40 -26.32
CA PHE A 18 23.22 -1.18 -25.11
C PHE A 18 24.04 -2.47 -25.17
N SER A 19 24.74 -2.80 -24.10
CA SER A 19 25.43 -4.06 -23.93
C SER A 19 24.58 -5.00 -23.08
N SER A 20 24.63 -6.30 -23.35
CA SER A 20 23.97 -7.30 -22.51
C SER A 20 24.49 -7.19 -21.07
N GLY A 21 23.57 -7.28 -20.09
CA GLY A 21 23.87 -7.11 -18.67
C GLY A 21 23.89 -5.66 -18.16
N GLU A 22 23.84 -4.66 -19.04
CA GLU A 22 23.73 -3.27 -18.60
C GLU A 22 22.31 -2.94 -18.10
N ARG A 23 22.23 -2.09 -17.08
CA ARG A 23 20.94 -1.57 -16.62
C ARG A 23 20.31 -0.69 -17.68
N LEU A 24 18.98 -0.80 -17.83
CA LEU A 24 18.25 0.06 -18.75
C LEU A 24 18.40 1.53 -18.38
N PHE A 25 18.25 1.85 -17.09
CA PHE A 25 18.50 3.20 -16.57
C PHE A 25 19.59 3.14 -15.49
N PRO A 26 20.63 3.98 -15.58
CA PRO A 26 21.79 3.95 -14.69
C PRO A 26 21.53 4.66 -13.36
N TYR A 27 20.34 4.49 -12.79
CA TYR A 27 19.96 5.08 -11.51
C TYR A 27 20.15 4.12 -10.36
N THR A 28 20.48 4.66 -9.20
CA THR A 28 20.49 3.94 -7.94
C THR A 28 19.10 3.91 -7.32
N ARG A 29 18.93 3.10 -6.28
CA ARG A 29 17.72 3.08 -5.49
C ARG A 29 17.45 4.43 -4.82
N GLU A 30 18.51 5.10 -4.35
CA GLU A 30 18.45 6.40 -3.69
C GLU A 30 17.96 7.49 -4.67
N GLU A 31 18.50 7.52 -5.89
CA GLU A 31 18.05 8.44 -6.93
C GLU A 31 16.58 8.20 -7.34
N MET A 32 16.11 6.95 -7.28
CA MET A 32 14.68 6.67 -7.49
C MET A 32 13.78 7.21 -6.37
N ASN A 33 14.32 7.49 -5.18
CA ASN A 33 13.56 8.13 -4.11
C ASN A 33 13.24 9.61 -4.38
N GLU A 34 13.94 10.26 -5.29
CA GLU A 34 13.66 11.64 -5.71
C GLU A 34 12.50 11.72 -6.73
N VAL A 35 12.10 10.58 -7.29
CA VAL A 35 10.94 10.52 -8.18
C VAL A 35 9.68 10.90 -7.39
N SER A 36 9.00 11.93 -7.86
CA SER A 36 7.82 12.50 -7.22
C SER A 36 6.57 12.54 -8.09
N TRP A 37 6.70 12.18 -9.38
CA TRP A 37 5.59 12.10 -10.32
C TRP A 37 5.72 10.88 -11.24
N MET A 38 4.60 10.23 -11.49
CA MET A 38 4.51 9.04 -12.33
C MET A 38 3.28 9.13 -13.22
N ARG A 39 3.44 8.84 -14.50
CA ARG A 39 2.34 8.66 -15.44
C ARG A 39 2.40 7.27 -16.04
N ILE A 40 1.27 6.61 -16.04
CA ILE A 40 1.10 5.27 -16.60
C ILE A 40 0.00 5.34 -17.64
N ASN A 41 0.31 4.89 -18.86
CA ASN A 41 -0.65 4.70 -19.92
C ASN A 41 -0.73 3.20 -20.23
N CYS A 42 -1.90 2.62 -20.08
CA CYS A 42 -2.16 1.21 -20.32
C CYS A 42 -3.35 1.07 -21.27
N VAL A 43 -3.07 0.73 -22.52
CA VAL A 43 -4.11 0.44 -23.56
C VAL A 43 -5.18 1.55 -23.66
N GLY A 44 -4.74 2.82 -23.60
CA GLY A 44 -5.63 3.98 -23.72
C GLY A 44 -6.08 4.58 -22.39
N ASP A 45 -6.04 3.83 -21.30
CA ASP A 45 -6.27 4.36 -19.95
C ASP A 45 -5.01 5.04 -19.43
N VAL A 46 -5.16 6.25 -18.88
CA VAL A 46 -4.06 7.04 -18.35
C VAL A 46 -4.28 7.36 -16.89
N ALA A 47 -3.27 7.09 -16.06
CA ALA A 47 -3.25 7.54 -14.68
C ALA A 47 -2.00 8.38 -14.38
N GLU A 48 -2.20 9.43 -13.58
CA GLU A 48 -1.16 10.34 -13.12
C GLU A 48 -1.11 10.30 -11.59
N PHE A 49 0.08 10.05 -11.08
CA PHE A 49 0.33 9.93 -9.66
C PHE A 49 1.36 10.95 -9.20
N ARG A 50 1.15 11.50 -8.03
CA ARG A 50 2.10 12.37 -7.34
C ARG A 50 2.45 11.79 -5.98
N ARG A 51 3.73 11.83 -5.63
CA ARG A 51 4.20 11.46 -4.31
C ARG A 51 4.00 12.64 -3.36
N LYS A 52 3.30 12.40 -2.25
CA LYS A 52 3.08 13.40 -1.21
C LYS A 52 4.28 13.51 -0.26
N PRO A 53 4.41 14.58 0.53
CA PRO A 53 5.53 14.76 1.47
C PRO A 53 5.70 13.61 2.49
N ASN A 54 4.62 12.91 2.82
CA ASN A 54 4.65 11.72 3.68
C ASN A 54 5.07 10.44 2.96
N GLY A 55 5.52 10.53 1.69
CA GLY A 55 5.96 9.40 0.88
C GLY A 55 4.85 8.61 0.18
N VAL A 56 3.58 8.92 0.44
CA VAL A 56 2.43 8.22 -0.13
C VAL A 56 2.20 8.67 -1.58
N TRP A 57 2.08 7.71 -2.48
CA TRP A 57 1.69 7.95 -3.87
C TRP A 57 0.19 8.14 -3.99
N TRP A 58 -0.22 9.22 -4.63
CA TRP A 58 -1.61 9.63 -4.79
C TRP A 58 -1.94 9.79 -6.27
N CYS A 59 -2.98 9.11 -6.73
CA CYS A 59 -3.50 9.29 -8.08
C CYS A 59 -4.27 10.62 -8.15
N GLU A 60 -3.86 11.49 -9.06
CA GLU A 60 -4.55 12.76 -9.32
C GLU A 60 -5.62 12.61 -10.42
N LYS A 61 -5.38 11.69 -11.36
CA LYS A 61 -6.27 11.37 -12.49
C LYS A 61 -6.13 9.89 -12.85
N PRO A 62 -7.19 9.18 -13.21
CA PRO A 62 -8.59 9.61 -13.35
C PRO A 62 -9.38 9.59 -12.05
N TRP A 63 -8.84 9.03 -10.95
CA TRP A 63 -9.47 9.03 -9.62
C TRP A 63 -8.60 9.82 -8.63
N ASN A 64 -9.22 10.40 -7.63
CA ASN A 64 -8.49 11.14 -6.59
C ASN A 64 -8.34 10.27 -5.35
N ASP A 65 -7.32 9.39 -5.33
CA ASP A 65 -7.16 8.40 -4.26
C ASP A 65 -5.73 7.85 -4.18
N ARG A 66 -5.43 7.08 -3.13
CA ARG A 66 -4.13 6.47 -2.86
C ARG A 66 -3.80 5.35 -3.85
N MET A 67 -2.56 5.34 -4.35
CA MET A 67 -1.99 4.22 -5.08
C MET A 67 -1.56 3.11 -4.13
N ASP A 68 -1.64 1.85 -4.56
CA ASP A 68 -1.07 0.74 -3.79
C ASP A 68 0.45 0.94 -3.63
N PRO A 69 0.96 1.06 -2.40
CA PRO A 69 2.39 1.23 -2.16
C PRO A 69 3.25 0.10 -2.72
N ARG A 70 2.71 -1.12 -2.81
CA ARG A 70 3.43 -2.28 -3.39
C ARG A 70 3.59 -2.11 -4.88
N ALA A 71 2.55 -1.64 -5.57
CA ALA A 71 2.61 -1.36 -7.00
C ALA A 71 3.60 -0.21 -7.29
N ALA A 72 3.56 0.87 -6.51
CA ALA A 72 4.51 1.97 -6.64
C ALA A 72 5.96 1.49 -6.43
N ALA A 73 6.21 0.74 -5.37
CA ALA A 73 7.53 0.18 -5.09
C ALA A 73 8.02 -0.77 -6.19
N ALA A 74 7.14 -1.64 -6.71
CA ALA A 74 7.48 -2.57 -7.79
C ALA A 74 7.88 -1.84 -9.08
N ILE A 75 7.15 -0.77 -9.47
CA ILE A 75 7.46 0.02 -10.66
C ILE A 75 8.81 0.73 -10.50
N LEU A 76 9.05 1.35 -9.35
CA LEU A 76 10.33 2.03 -9.09
C LEU A 76 11.47 1.02 -9.05
N GLN A 77 11.30 -0.10 -8.37
CA GLN A 77 12.29 -1.18 -8.31
C GLN A 77 12.60 -1.71 -9.69
N TYR A 78 11.60 -2.05 -10.48
CA TYR A 78 11.78 -2.52 -11.85
C TYR A 78 12.60 -1.53 -12.66
N THR A 79 12.30 -0.23 -12.55
CA THR A 79 12.99 0.81 -13.33
C THR A 79 14.50 0.86 -13.06
N TYR A 80 14.93 0.75 -11.79
CA TYR A 80 16.37 0.80 -11.49
C TYR A 80 17.08 -0.56 -11.57
N SER A 81 16.35 -1.68 -11.52
CA SER A 81 16.97 -3.01 -11.48
C SER A 81 16.99 -3.71 -12.85
N THR A 82 16.11 -3.31 -13.79
CA THR A 82 16.03 -3.95 -15.11
C THR A 82 17.34 -3.82 -15.86
N SER A 83 17.89 -4.96 -16.27
CA SER A 83 19.06 -5.07 -17.13
C SER A 83 18.64 -5.53 -18.53
N ILE A 84 19.42 -5.13 -19.54
CA ILE A 84 19.16 -5.48 -20.93
C ILE A 84 19.79 -6.84 -21.21
N VAL A 85 18.97 -7.79 -21.64
CA VAL A 85 19.41 -9.12 -22.07
C VAL A 85 19.80 -9.09 -23.54
N ASP A 86 18.97 -8.44 -24.38
CA ASP A 86 19.22 -8.32 -25.81
C ASP A 86 18.58 -7.06 -26.38
N ALA A 87 19.05 -6.64 -27.56
CA ALA A 87 18.58 -5.48 -28.30
C ALA A 87 18.39 -5.81 -29.78
N LEU A 88 17.14 -5.91 -30.19
CA LEU A 88 16.72 -6.35 -31.54
C LEU A 88 16.53 -5.13 -32.46
N PRO A 89 17.36 -4.94 -33.51
CA PRO A 89 17.18 -3.84 -34.46
C PRO A 89 15.87 -3.95 -35.24
N LEU A 90 15.05 -2.90 -35.27
CA LEU A 90 13.75 -2.91 -35.95
C LEU A 90 13.80 -3.29 -37.43
N HIS A 91 14.87 -2.95 -38.14
CA HIS A 91 15.03 -3.27 -39.56
C HIS A 91 15.23 -4.78 -39.81
N LYS A 92 15.50 -5.57 -38.79
CA LYS A 92 15.63 -7.03 -38.85
C LYS A 92 14.36 -7.77 -38.39
N ILE A 93 13.32 -7.04 -38.00
CA ILE A 93 12.09 -7.59 -37.44
C ILE A 93 11.00 -7.43 -38.48
N ASP A 94 10.32 -8.54 -38.78
CA ASP A 94 9.15 -8.52 -39.66
C ASP A 94 7.92 -7.94 -38.94
N SER A 95 6.90 -7.56 -39.71
CA SER A 95 5.70 -6.92 -39.20
C SER A 95 4.84 -7.83 -38.31
N ALA A 96 4.94 -9.16 -38.46
CA ALA A 96 4.21 -10.10 -37.64
C ALA A 96 4.85 -10.22 -36.25
N SER A 97 6.16 -10.45 -36.20
CA SER A 97 6.95 -10.47 -34.97
C SER A 97 6.84 -9.16 -34.18
N LEU A 98 6.80 -8.02 -34.88
CA LEU A 98 6.63 -6.72 -34.23
C LEU A 98 5.28 -6.58 -33.48
N LYS A 99 4.22 -7.25 -33.96
CA LYS A 99 2.94 -7.30 -33.26
C LYS A 99 2.99 -8.18 -32.03
N GLU A 100 3.70 -9.30 -32.11
CA GLU A 100 3.86 -10.24 -30.98
C GLU A 100 4.63 -9.61 -29.81
N PHE A 101 5.58 -8.73 -30.08
CA PHE A 101 6.31 -8.01 -29.03
C PHE A 101 5.42 -7.10 -28.18
N GLY A 102 4.23 -6.75 -28.63
CA GLY A 102 3.23 -6.04 -27.84
C GLY A 102 3.50 -4.56 -27.60
N VAL A 103 4.67 -4.03 -27.95
CA VAL A 103 5.03 -2.62 -27.70
C VAL A 103 4.18 -1.60 -28.47
N LYS A 104 3.44 -2.04 -29.49
CA LYS A 104 2.48 -1.22 -30.24
C LYS A 104 1.04 -1.66 -30.09
N THR A 105 0.79 -2.93 -29.77
CA THR A 105 -0.54 -3.53 -29.73
C THR A 105 -1.15 -3.47 -28.33
N THR A 106 -0.35 -3.71 -27.30
CA THR A 106 -0.76 -3.71 -25.89
C THR A 106 0.25 -2.95 -25.02
N PRO A 107 0.61 -1.71 -25.37
CA PRO A 107 1.69 -1.01 -24.69
C PRO A 107 1.27 -0.58 -23.28
N VAL A 108 2.21 -0.75 -22.35
CA VAL A 108 2.16 -0.08 -21.04
C VAL A 108 3.31 0.92 -21.01
N THR A 109 3.01 2.21 -21.11
CA THR A 109 4.03 3.25 -21.07
C THR A 109 4.11 3.87 -19.69
N ILE A 110 5.30 3.85 -19.12
CA ILE A 110 5.61 4.42 -17.82
C ILE A 110 6.54 5.61 -18.00
N THR A 111 6.19 6.73 -17.38
CA THR A 111 7.02 7.94 -17.33
C THR A 111 7.21 8.35 -15.88
N LEU A 112 8.45 8.46 -15.46
CA LEU A 112 8.85 8.90 -14.13
C LEU A 112 9.52 10.26 -14.20
N LYS A 113 9.18 11.15 -13.29
CA LYS A 113 9.76 12.48 -13.20
C LYS A 113 10.11 12.83 -11.76
N GLU A 114 11.19 13.58 -11.64
CA GLU A 114 11.45 14.42 -10.49
C GLU A 114 10.77 15.76 -10.72
N MET A 115 10.08 16.28 -9.72
CA MET A 115 9.43 17.59 -9.79
C MET A 115 9.92 18.44 -8.63
N SER A 116 10.17 19.72 -8.89
CA SER A 116 10.44 20.69 -7.83
C SER A 116 9.24 20.85 -6.90
N ASP A 117 9.48 21.28 -5.67
CA ASP A 117 8.44 21.45 -4.63
C ASP A 117 7.32 22.40 -5.08
N ASP A 118 7.68 23.42 -5.87
CA ASP A 118 6.71 24.37 -6.45
C ASP A 118 5.98 23.84 -7.70
N GLY A 119 6.34 22.63 -8.17
CA GLY A 119 5.76 21.97 -9.34
C GLY A 119 6.08 22.63 -10.69
N LYS A 120 6.90 23.69 -10.72
CA LYS A 120 7.19 24.47 -11.94
C LYS A 120 8.30 23.87 -12.79
N ARG A 121 9.19 23.11 -12.20
CA ARG A 121 10.28 22.44 -12.89
C ARG A 121 10.07 20.94 -12.82
N SER A 122 10.35 20.25 -13.91
CA SER A 122 10.33 18.79 -13.93
C SER A 122 11.45 18.25 -14.79
N SER A 123 12.08 17.18 -14.33
CA SER A 123 13.06 16.41 -15.06
C SER A 123 12.50 15.00 -15.30
N THR A 124 12.57 14.51 -16.54
CA THR A 124 12.20 13.12 -16.83
C THR A 124 13.35 12.22 -16.41
N VAL A 125 13.09 11.37 -15.44
CA VAL A 125 14.07 10.40 -14.92
C VAL A 125 14.07 9.15 -15.80
N ALA A 126 12.88 8.63 -16.15
CA ALA A 126 12.77 7.45 -16.99
C ALA A 126 11.49 7.51 -17.83
N ARG A 127 11.54 6.98 -19.04
CA ARG A 127 10.38 6.74 -19.89
C ARG A 127 10.61 5.47 -20.71
N TYR A 128 9.69 4.54 -20.60
CA TYR A 128 9.77 3.28 -21.33
C TYR A 128 8.36 2.69 -21.56
N THR A 129 8.28 1.86 -22.59
CA THR A 129 7.07 1.12 -22.96
C THR A 129 7.35 -0.35 -22.84
N LEU A 130 6.53 -1.06 -22.07
CA LEU A 130 6.51 -2.52 -21.95
C LEU A 130 5.57 -3.09 -23.01
N GLY A 131 5.99 -4.19 -23.58
CA GLY A 131 5.19 -4.99 -24.52
C GLY A 131 4.72 -6.29 -23.89
N SER A 132 4.90 -7.40 -24.60
CA SER A 132 4.57 -8.75 -24.13
C SER A 132 5.70 -9.35 -23.29
N PRO A 133 5.42 -10.36 -22.46
CA PRO A 133 6.48 -11.20 -21.89
C PRO A 133 7.36 -11.78 -23.00
N ALA A 134 8.66 -11.77 -22.80
CA ALA A 134 9.60 -12.33 -23.76
C ALA A 134 9.97 -13.77 -23.36
N PRO A 135 10.13 -14.68 -24.32
CA PRO A 135 10.48 -16.08 -24.03
C PRO A 135 12.00 -16.26 -23.79
N TRP A 136 12.71 -15.20 -23.45
CA TRP A 136 14.14 -15.26 -23.17
C TRP A 136 14.36 -15.76 -21.76
N LEU A 137 15.07 -16.89 -21.65
CA LEU A 137 15.49 -17.44 -20.37
C LEU A 137 16.87 -16.87 -20.05
N VAL A 138 17.01 -16.23 -18.91
CA VAL A 138 18.31 -15.90 -18.35
C VAL A 138 18.72 -17.11 -17.52
N ASP A 139 19.61 -17.96 -18.06
CA ASP A 139 20.20 -19.04 -17.29
C ASP A 139 21.18 -18.43 -16.25
N ASP A 140 20.79 -18.44 -15.00
CA ASP A 140 21.68 -18.24 -13.88
C ASP A 140 22.10 -19.63 -13.34
N PRO A 141 23.33 -20.09 -13.64
CA PRO A 141 23.79 -21.40 -13.21
C PRO A 141 23.89 -21.57 -11.69
N GLU A 142 23.98 -20.45 -10.95
CA GLU A 142 24.11 -20.46 -9.48
C GLU A 142 22.73 -20.52 -8.80
N ASN A 143 21.72 -19.85 -9.32
CA ASN A 143 20.40 -19.74 -8.68
C ASN A 143 19.32 -20.62 -9.26
N LYS A 144 19.52 -21.28 -10.38
CA LYS A 144 18.52 -22.12 -11.10
C LYS A 144 17.16 -21.43 -11.32
N THR A 145 17.11 -20.11 -11.26
CA THR A 145 15.91 -19.32 -11.51
C THR A 145 15.97 -18.75 -12.90
N THR A 146 14.94 -19.03 -13.69
CA THR A 146 14.68 -18.33 -14.94
C THR A 146 14.03 -17.02 -14.58
N ASP A 147 14.75 -15.90 -14.73
CA ASP A 147 14.15 -14.60 -14.59
C ASP A 147 13.19 -14.34 -15.75
N ASP A 148 11.96 -13.94 -15.41
CA ASP A 148 11.01 -13.46 -16.41
C ASP A 148 11.61 -12.30 -17.17
N THR A 149 11.43 -12.28 -18.48
CA THR A 149 11.88 -11.18 -19.34
C THR A 149 10.70 -10.53 -20.05
N THR A 150 10.87 -9.26 -20.45
CA THR A 150 9.80 -8.47 -21.07
C THR A 150 10.35 -7.71 -22.27
N TYR A 151 9.64 -7.74 -23.40
CA TYR A 151 9.92 -6.84 -24.53
C TYR A 151 9.63 -5.40 -24.13
N MET A 152 10.53 -4.51 -24.50
CA MET A 152 10.40 -3.10 -24.15
C MET A 152 11.01 -2.17 -25.18
N GLN A 153 10.63 -0.90 -25.11
CA GLN A 153 11.18 0.16 -25.92
C GLN A 153 11.33 1.42 -25.07
N THR A 154 12.36 2.21 -25.33
CA THR A 154 12.53 3.53 -24.72
C THR A 154 12.97 4.55 -25.75
N ASP A 155 12.48 5.77 -25.62
CA ASP A 155 12.92 6.94 -26.35
C ASP A 155 13.70 7.92 -25.46
N PHE A 156 13.97 7.53 -24.21
CA PHE A 156 14.67 8.37 -23.22
C PHE A 156 16.09 8.74 -23.66
N TYR A 157 16.77 7.83 -24.35
CA TYR A 157 18.14 8.04 -24.87
C TYR A 157 18.18 8.55 -26.31
N GLY A 158 17.10 9.19 -26.77
CA GLY A 158 16.92 9.59 -28.15
C GLY A 158 16.06 8.62 -28.95
N ARG A 159 16.12 8.70 -30.29
CA ARG A 159 15.35 7.80 -31.16
C ARG A 159 16.01 6.42 -31.20
N ASP A 160 15.78 5.63 -30.19
CA ASP A 160 16.15 4.21 -30.25
C ASP A 160 15.13 3.45 -31.10
N THR A 161 15.60 2.86 -32.17
CA THR A 161 14.79 2.05 -33.11
C THR A 161 14.89 0.56 -32.81
N ARG A 162 15.32 0.16 -31.63
CA ARG A 162 15.46 -1.24 -31.22
C ARG A 162 14.32 -1.65 -30.31
N ILE A 163 13.97 -2.93 -30.38
CA ILE A 163 13.21 -3.60 -29.33
C ILE A 163 14.23 -4.18 -28.35
N LEU A 164 14.09 -3.86 -27.10
CA LEU A 164 14.92 -4.37 -26.01
C LEU A 164 14.25 -5.56 -25.36
N VAL A 165 15.05 -6.48 -24.86
CA VAL A 165 14.61 -7.54 -23.93
C VAL A 165 15.21 -7.21 -22.58
N GLY A 166 14.35 -6.87 -21.62
CA GLY A 166 14.75 -6.50 -20.27
C GLY A 166 14.42 -7.59 -19.25
N THR A 167 15.23 -7.71 -18.19
CA THR A 167 14.97 -8.62 -17.07
C THR A 167 13.78 -8.16 -16.25
N GLY A 168 13.04 -9.12 -15.68
CA GLY A 168 11.89 -8.88 -14.83
C GLY A 168 10.58 -8.67 -15.59
N ASN A 169 9.46 -8.77 -14.87
CA ASN A 169 8.13 -8.65 -15.45
C ASN A 169 7.16 -8.01 -14.44
N ILE A 170 6.75 -6.78 -14.72
CA ILE A 170 5.72 -6.06 -13.95
C ILE A 170 4.37 -5.96 -14.67
N LEU A 171 4.21 -6.61 -15.83
CA LEU A 171 2.95 -6.63 -16.58
C LEU A 171 1.76 -7.17 -15.78
N PRO A 172 1.93 -8.12 -14.83
CA PRO A 172 0.83 -8.54 -13.96
C PRO A 172 0.13 -7.40 -13.22
N LEU A 173 0.82 -6.29 -12.95
CA LEU A 173 0.22 -5.10 -12.33
C LEU A 173 -0.83 -4.41 -13.22
N PHE A 174 -0.85 -4.71 -14.52
CA PHE A 174 -1.68 -4.03 -15.53
C PHE A 174 -2.68 -4.95 -16.23
N LYS A 175 -2.80 -6.24 -15.81
CA LYS A 175 -3.55 -7.28 -16.55
C LYS A 175 -5.02 -6.97 -16.79
N SER A 176 -5.70 -6.38 -15.82
CA SER A 176 -7.16 -6.20 -15.89
C SER A 176 -7.56 -4.76 -16.11
N SER A 177 -6.90 -3.82 -15.50
CA SER A 177 -7.15 -2.38 -15.61
C SER A 177 -6.11 -1.60 -14.82
N ILE A 178 -5.84 -0.37 -15.24
CA ILE A 178 -5.04 0.59 -14.47
C ILE A 178 -5.61 0.85 -13.06
N ARG A 179 -6.91 0.58 -12.85
CA ARG A 179 -7.56 0.67 -11.53
C ARG A 179 -7.00 -0.29 -10.50
N GLN A 180 -6.32 -1.37 -10.90
CA GLN A 180 -5.63 -2.29 -9.98
C GLN A 180 -4.46 -1.64 -9.23
N LEU A 181 -3.97 -0.49 -9.72
CA LEU A 181 -2.96 0.30 -9.03
C LEU A 181 -3.51 1.08 -7.82
N ARG A 182 -4.82 1.10 -7.62
CA ARG A 182 -5.47 1.72 -6.47
C ARG A 182 -5.26 0.90 -5.21
N ASP A 183 -5.00 1.53 -4.08
CA ASP A 183 -4.84 0.82 -2.82
C ASP A 183 -6.20 0.33 -2.30
N HIS A 184 -6.35 -0.98 -2.22
CA HIS A 184 -7.54 -1.64 -1.70
C HIS A 184 -7.60 -1.69 -0.17
N ARG A 185 -6.54 -1.31 0.53
CA ARG A 185 -6.56 -1.23 1.99
C ARG A 185 -7.20 0.09 2.42
N PRO A 186 -8.30 0.07 3.18
CA PRO A 186 -8.92 1.28 3.68
C PRO A 186 -7.94 2.10 4.51
N LEU A 187 -7.26 1.46 5.44
CA LEU A 187 -6.30 2.08 6.35
C LEU A 187 -4.85 1.79 5.91
N LEU A 188 -3.97 2.76 6.10
CA LEU A 188 -2.53 2.57 5.98
C LEU A 188 -1.93 2.66 7.39
N LEU A 189 -1.91 1.53 8.08
CA LEU A 189 -1.42 1.45 9.45
C LEU A 189 0.00 0.89 9.51
N HIS A 190 0.84 1.54 10.29
CA HIS A 190 2.08 0.97 10.78
C HIS A 190 1.90 0.67 12.27
N PRO A 191 2.07 -0.57 12.76
CA PRO A 191 1.69 -0.97 14.12
C PRO A 191 2.28 -0.12 15.25
N ALA A 192 3.45 0.48 15.02
CA ALA A 192 4.10 1.36 15.99
C ALA A 192 3.53 2.79 16.04
N MET A 193 2.75 3.23 15.05
CA MET A 193 2.33 4.63 14.94
C MET A 193 1.04 4.98 15.69
N PRO A 194 0.00 4.13 15.80
CA PRO A 194 -1.21 4.50 16.49
C PRO A 194 -0.94 4.90 17.95
N ALA A 195 -1.48 6.04 18.37
CA ALA A 195 -1.40 6.60 19.71
C ALA A 195 -2.72 6.44 20.47
N SER A 196 -3.85 6.64 19.77
CA SER A 196 -5.18 6.40 20.32
C SER A 196 -6.08 5.72 19.28
N ILE A 197 -6.99 4.91 19.78
CA ILE A 197 -8.03 4.22 19.00
C ILE A 197 -9.36 4.44 19.69
N GLU A 198 -10.33 4.95 18.97
CA GLU A 198 -11.71 5.05 19.44
C GLU A 198 -12.59 4.15 18.57
N ILE A 199 -13.27 3.22 19.21
CA ILE A 199 -14.21 2.29 18.60
C ILE A 199 -15.61 2.73 18.98
N ASN A 200 -16.47 2.93 18.02
CA ASN A 200 -17.91 3.02 18.23
C ASN A 200 -18.57 1.84 17.50
N ASN A 201 -19.07 0.90 18.26
CA ASN A 201 -19.78 -0.25 17.71
C ASN A 201 -21.28 -0.08 17.97
N ARG A 202 -21.98 0.58 17.05
CA ARG A 202 -23.44 0.84 17.12
C ARG A 202 -23.85 1.44 18.46
N GLY A 203 -23.21 2.55 18.84
CA GLY A 203 -23.47 3.26 20.10
C GLY A 203 -22.66 2.79 21.30
N GLN A 204 -22.01 1.63 21.24
CA GLN A 204 -21.07 1.19 22.27
C GLN A 204 -19.70 1.77 22.00
N ARG A 205 -19.26 2.69 22.84
CA ARG A 205 -17.99 3.39 22.68
C ARG A 205 -16.90 2.78 23.57
N ILE A 206 -15.71 2.61 23.01
CA ILE A 206 -14.48 2.21 23.69
C ILE A 206 -13.37 3.15 23.26
N ALA A 207 -12.61 3.71 24.18
CA ALA A 207 -11.42 4.49 23.89
C ALA A 207 -10.17 3.80 24.45
N LEU A 208 -9.13 3.75 23.65
CA LEU A 208 -7.86 3.10 23.94
C LEU A 208 -6.73 4.10 23.67
N GLU A 209 -5.77 4.17 24.55
CA GLU A 209 -4.62 5.08 24.40
C GLU A 209 -3.33 4.40 24.86
N ARG A 210 -2.21 4.85 24.31
CA ARG A 210 -0.87 4.55 24.79
C ARG A 210 0.00 5.82 24.78
N LYS A 211 0.97 5.88 25.69
CA LYS A 211 1.80 7.09 25.88
C LYS A 211 2.92 7.22 24.83
N THR A 212 3.48 6.11 24.41
CA THR A 212 4.58 6.04 23.43
C THR A 212 4.44 4.82 22.55
N PRO A 213 5.08 4.79 21.36
CA PRO A 213 5.19 3.59 20.54
C PRO A 213 5.78 2.44 21.36
N GLY A 214 5.21 1.38 21.60
CA GLY A 214 5.73 0.26 22.42
C GLY A 214 5.34 0.28 23.90
N SER A 215 4.72 1.35 24.41
CA SER A 215 4.10 1.28 25.74
C SER A 215 2.78 0.49 25.69
N PRO A 216 2.39 -0.14 26.82
CA PRO A 216 1.12 -0.86 26.91
C PRO A 216 -0.07 0.03 26.58
N TRP A 217 -1.06 -0.52 25.92
CA TRP A 217 -2.34 0.12 25.71
C TRP A 217 -3.16 0.14 26.97
N LYS A 218 -3.98 1.17 27.15
CA LYS A 218 -4.97 1.27 28.22
C LYS A 218 -6.33 1.62 27.66
N ILE A 219 -7.36 1.02 28.19
CA ILE A 219 -8.73 1.46 27.97
C ILE A 219 -8.93 2.69 28.83
N THR A 220 -9.40 3.79 28.24
CA THR A 220 -9.66 5.06 28.94
C THR A 220 -11.16 5.35 29.06
N TYR A 221 -11.98 4.71 28.25
CA TYR A 221 -13.44 4.78 28.28
C TYR A 221 -14.05 3.43 27.90
N PRO A 222 -15.16 2.95 28.52
CA PRO A 222 -15.97 3.61 29.56
C PRO A 222 -15.34 3.57 30.97
N LEU A 223 -14.37 2.72 31.19
CA LEU A 223 -13.67 2.55 32.48
C LEU A 223 -12.15 2.52 32.19
N SER A 224 -11.36 2.95 33.17
CA SER A 224 -9.90 2.83 33.06
C SER A 224 -9.46 1.42 33.39
N LEU A 225 -9.04 0.65 32.38
CA LEU A 225 -8.67 -0.76 32.49
C LEU A 225 -7.39 -1.02 31.69
N ASP A 226 -6.66 -2.06 32.09
CA ASP A 226 -5.57 -2.58 31.28
C ASP A 226 -6.12 -3.41 30.11
N THR A 227 -5.41 -3.35 28.99
CA THR A 227 -5.77 -4.14 27.80
C THR A 227 -5.14 -5.52 27.83
N ASP A 228 -5.74 -6.46 27.10
CA ASP A 228 -5.09 -7.71 26.71
C ASP A 228 -4.13 -7.43 25.53
N PRO A 229 -2.80 -7.61 25.71
CA PRO A 229 -1.84 -7.32 24.65
C PRO A 229 -2.07 -8.16 23.37
N ALA A 230 -2.43 -9.43 23.52
CA ALA A 230 -2.68 -10.30 22.37
C ALA A 230 -3.91 -9.85 21.58
N MET A 231 -4.96 -9.39 22.25
CA MET A 231 -6.13 -8.85 21.56
C MET A 231 -5.87 -7.49 20.91
N MET A 232 -4.96 -6.68 21.46
CA MET A 232 -4.50 -5.46 20.81
C MET A 232 -3.72 -5.74 19.52
N ASP A 233 -2.87 -6.76 19.53
CA ASP A 233 -2.16 -7.22 18.31
C ASP A 233 -3.14 -7.74 17.26
N VAL A 234 -4.17 -8.48 17.68
CA VAL A 234 -5.26 -8.92 16.79
C VAL A 234 -6.01 -7.72 16.20
N LEU A 235 -6.37 -6.73 17.02
CA LEU A 235 -7.06 -5.51 16.56
C LEU A 235 -6.23 -4.77 15.50
N LEU A 236 -4.99 -4.43 15.82
CA LEU A 236 -4.11 -3.68 14.93
C LEU A 236 -3.78 -4.48 13.67
N GLY A 237 -3.47 -5.78 13.82
CA GLY A 237 -3.17 -6.67 12.70
C GLY A 237 -4.36 -6.86 11.77
N THR A 238 -5.58 -6.99 12.30
CA THR A 238 -6.81 -7.08 11.51
C THR A 238 -7.04 -5.79 10.72
N LEU A 239 -6.99 -4.63 11.37
CA LEU A 239 -7.16 -3.34 10.72
C LEU A 239 -6.10 -3.07 9.64
N GLN A 240 -4.85 -3.48 9.87
CA GLN A 240 -3.75 -3.34 8.90
C GLN A 240 -3.93 -4.23 7.66
N LYS A 241 -4.44 -5.45 7.85
CA LYS A 241 -4.62 -6.45 6.77
C LYS A 241 -5.96 -6.33 6.06
N LEU A 242 -6.89 -5.54 6.60
CA LEU A 242 -8.21 -5.35 6.00
C LEU A 242 -8.05 -4.84 4.57
N THR A 243 -8.64 -5.57 3.62
CA THR A 243 -8.50 -5.29 2.19
C THR A 243 -9.86 -5.39 1.52
N ALA A 244 -10.21 -4.38 0.73
CA ALA A 244 -11.47 -4.36 0.01
C ALA A 244 -11.44 -5.29 -1.20
N VAL A 245 -12.56 -5.96 -1.43
CA VAL A 245 -12.81 -6.71 -2.67
C VAL A 245 -12.92 -5.75 -3.85
N ARG A 246 -13.59 -4.61 -3.63
CA ARG A 246 -13.75 -3.55 -4.63
C ARG A 246 -13.61 -2.16 -3.99
N VAL A 247 -13.14 -1.21 -4.80
CA VAL A 247 -13.01 0.20 -4.42
C VAL A 247 -13.69 1.06 -5.51
N TYR A 248 -14.64 1.86 -5.10
CA TYR A 248 -15.45 2.71 -5.98
C TYR A 248 -15.12 4.19 -5.78
N ASN A 249 -15.36 4.98 -6.82
CA ASN A 249 -15.47 6.42 -6.66
C ASN A 249 -16.84 6.78 -6.04
N PRO A 250 -16.96 7.93 -5.37
CA PRO A 250 -18.21 8.33 -4.74
C PRO A 250 -19.39 8.42 -5.72
N GLU A 251 -19.10 8.70 -6.99
CA GLU A 251 -20.10 8.81 -8.06
C GLU A 251 -20.61 7.44 -8.54
N GLU A 252 -19.84 6.37 -8.32
CA GLU A 252 -20.16 5.02 -8.79
C GLU A 252 -21.08 4.28 -7.81
N THR A 253 -21.06 4.65 -6.53
CA THR A 253 -21.90 4.02 -5.50
C THR A 253 -22.10 4.94 -4.31
N SER A 254 -23.23 4.81 -3.63
CA SER A 254 -23.53 5.54 -2.40
C SER A 254 -23.43 4.62 -1.18
N VAL A 255 -23.19 5.21 -0.03
CA VAL A 255 -23.38 4.59 1.27
C VAL A 255 -24.73 4.97 1.84
N PRO A 256 -25.35 4.13 2.70
CA PRO A 256 -26.58 4.50 3.38
C PRO A 256 -26.39 5.76 4.24
N ASP A 257 -27.42 6.61 4.29
CA ASP A 257 -27.46 7.72 5.25
C ASP A 257 -27.87 7.15 6.61
N MET A 258 -26.89 7.06 7.51
CA MET A 258 -27.04 6.43 8.83
C MET A 258 -26.36 7.28 9.89
N THR A 259 -26.90 7.25 11.10
CA THR A 259 -26.34 7.93 12.26
C THR A 259 -25.20 7.10 12.88
N ASP A 260 -24.34 7.73 13.70
CA ASP A 260 -23.16 7.07 14.27
C ASP A 260 -23.51 5.90 15.21
N ASP A 261 -24.71 5.86 15.76
CA ASP A 261 -25.24 4.75 16.57
C ASP A 261 -25.73 3.53 15.76
N GLN A 262 -25.87 3.69 14.44
CA GLN A 262 -26.27 2.62 13.53
C GLN A 262 -25.11 1.95 12.81
N ILE A 263 -23.93 2.61 12.79
CA ILE A 263 -22.74 2.14 12.11
C ILE A 263 -21.66 1.68 13.10
N THR A 264 -20.68 0.96 12.59
CA THR A 264 -19.44 0.70 13.31
C THR A 264 -18.37 1.65 12.82
N SER A 265 -17.67 2.35 13.71
CA SER A 265 -16.54 3.18 13.34
C SER A 265 -15.32 2.92 14.20
N VAL A 266 -14.14 3.05 13.57
CA VAL A 266 -12.84 2.96 14.23
C VAL A 266 -12.03 4.19 13.84
N SER A 267 -11.77 5.07 14.80
CA SER A 267 -11.00 6.30 14.65
C SER A 267 -9.61 6.13 15.25
N ILE A 268 -8.58 6.43 14.48
CA ILE A 268 -7.19 6.20 14.86
C ILE A 268 -6.42 7.51 14.75
N ARG A 269 -5.69 7.88 15.80
CA ARG A 269 -4.68 8.95 15.76
C ARG A 269 -3.31 8.34 15.89
N ASN A 270 -2.38 8.80 15.06
CA ASN A 270 -1.00 8.35 15.10
C ASN A 270 -0.12 9.35 15.85
N PHE A 271 1.03 8.90 16.31
CA PHE A 271 2.12 9.77 16.69
C PHE A 271 2.70 10.43 15.44
N THR A 272 3.03 11.72 15.52
CA THR A 272 3.62 12.47 14.38
C THR A 272 5.14 12.25 14.25
N GLY A 273 5.77 11.57 15.21
CA GLY A 273 7.23 11.44 15.30
C GLY A 273 7.93 12.71 15.82
N ARG A 274 7.18 13.75 16.16
CA ARG A 274 7.70 14.99 16.75
C ARG A 274 7.45 15.01 18.26
N LEU A 275 8.35 15.66 19.01
CA LEU A 275 8.12 15.90 20.42
C LEU A 275 7.12 17.06 20.59
N SER A 276 6.31 16.98 21.64
CA SER A 276 5.46 18.07 22.07
C SER A 276 6.30 19.26 22.58
N GLY A 277 5.68 20.42 22.73
CA GLY A 277 6.37 21.65 23.17
C GLY A 277 7.06 21.54 24.54
N ASP A 278 6.65 20.57 25.37
CA ASP A 278 7.28 20.24 26.64
C ASP A 278 8.52 19.33 26.53
N GLY A 279 8.81 18.82 25.32
CA GLY A 279 9.90 17.89 25.02
C GLY A 279 9.79 16.51 25.66
N LYS A 280 8.67 16.19 26.33
CA LYS A 280 8.51 14.96 27.14
C LYS A 280 7.58 13.92 26.53
N SER A 281 6.71 14.34 25.63
CA SER A 281 5.74 13.46 24.97
C SER A 281 5.83 13.58 23.46
N LEU A 282 5.39 12.55 22.75
CA LEU A 282 5.23 12.59 21.30
C LEU A 282 3.91 13.28 20.95
N GLN A 283 3.97 14.16 19.95
CA GLN A 283 2.76 14.76 19.40
C GLN A 283 1.92 13.71 18.68
N MET A 284 0.61 13.86 18.78
CA MET A 284 -0.35 13.11 18.00
C MET A 284 -0.86 13.94 16.82
N GLU A 285 -1.32 13.26 15.77
CA GLU A 285 -2.04 13.91 14.68
C GLU A 285 -3.28 14.65 15.22
N GLU A 286 -3.55 15.84 14.67
CA GLU A 286 -4.71 16.64 15.09
C GLU A 286 -6.04 15.95 14.74
N GLN A 287 -6.11 15.38 13.53
CA GLN A 287 -7.30 14.71 13.02
C GLN A 287 -7.13 13.20 13.00
N PRO A 288 -8.09 12.44 13.51
CA PRO A 288 -8.07 10.99 13.38
C PRO A 288 -8.39 10.56 11.95
N VAL A 289 -7.84 9.42 11.55
CA VAL A 289 -8.33 8.69 10.39
C VAL A 289 -9.44 7.76 10.87
N THR A 290 -10.65 7.93 10.34
CA THR A 290 -11.84 7.19 10.76
C THR A 290 -12.32 6.26 9.66
N LEU A 291 -12.31 4.97 9.93
CA LEU A 291 -12.98 3.93 9.15
C LEU A 291 -14.44 3.82 9.63
N ARG A 292 -15.39 3.99 8.71
CA ARG A 292 -16.83 3.78 8.96
C ARG A 292 -17.30 2.57 8.18
N ILE A 293 -17.97 1.63 8.85
CA ILE A 293 -18.46 0.38 8.29
C ILE A 293 -19.98 0.40 8.42
N TYR A 294 -20.66 0.29 7.29
CA TYR A 294 -22.10 0.32 7.19
C TYR A 294 -22.66 -1.11 7.26
N PRO A 295 -23.76 -1.34 7.99
CA PRO A 295 -24.42 -2.65 7.98
C PRO A 295 -24.93 -2.95 6.55
N PRO A 296 -25.11 -4.24 6.21
CA PRO A 296 -25.68 -4.63 4.92
C PRO A 296 -27.09 -4.03 4.76
N SER A 297 -27.42 -3.61 3.53
CA SER A 297 -28.66 -2.89 3.22
C SER A 297 -29.93 -3.72 3.39
N ASP A 298 -29.83 -5.05 3.36
CA ASP A 298 -30.96 -5.97 3.50
C ASP A 298 -30.94 -6.70 4.84
N ASN A 299 -31.99 -6.49 5.63
CA ASN A 299 -32.26 -7.21 6.89
C ASN A 299 -32.59 -8.69 6.62
N GLY A 300 -31.69 -9.47 6.11
CA GLY A 300 -31.90 -10.89 5.84
C GLY A 300 -31.11 -11.44 4.66
N SER A 301 -30.46 -10.58 3.89
CA SER A 301 -29.54 -11.02 2.87
C SER A 301 -28.24 -11.51 3.52
N LEU A 302 -27.80 -12.70 3.12
CA LEU A 302 -26.46 -13.24 3.36
C LEU A 302 -25.42 -12.45 2.53
N SER A 303 -25.57 -11.11 2.42
CA SER A 303 -24.57 -10.29 1.75
C SER A 303 -23.24 -10.47 2.47
N GLU A 304 -22.33 -11.18 1.82
CA GLU A 304 -20.99 -11.42 2.33
C GLU A 304 -20.14 -10.14 2.37
N LEU A 305 -20.63 -9.06 1.75
CA LEU A 305 -19.93 -7.80 1.60
C LEU A 305 -20.66 -6.67 2.34
N VAL A 306 -19.88 -5.75 2.88
CA VAL A 306 -20.37 -4.52 3.52
C VAL A 306 -19.64 -3.31 2.92
N LYS A 307 -20.33 -2.16 2.87
CA LYS A 307 -19.72 -0.91 2.46
C LYS A 307 -18.95 -0.25 3.60
N ALA A 308 -17.87 0.43 3.27
CA ALA A 308 -17.09 1.21 4.21
C ALA A 308 -16.55 2.48 3.57
N THR A 309 -16.30 3.50 4.39
CA THR A 309 -15.62 4.74 3.99
C THR A 309 -14.49 5.07 4.95
N VAL A 310 -13.53 5.89 4.51
CA VAL A 310 -12.43 6.37 5.36
C VAL A 310 -12.33 7.88 5.24
N SER A 311 -12.11 8.58 6.35
CA SER A 311 -12.16 10.04 6.41
C SER A 311 -11.10 10.74 5.55
N ASP A 312 -9.95 10.12 5.32
CA ASP A 312 -8.84 10.68 4.53
C ASP A 312 -8.89 10.32 3.04
N ARG A 313 -9.91 9.59 2.60
CA ARG A 313 -10.08 9.11 1.22
C ARG A 313 -11.50 9.33 0.71
N LYS A 314 -11.62 9.80 -0.53
CA LYS A 314 -12.93 9.94 -1.20
C LYS A 314 -13.36 8.66 -1.91
N ALA A 315 -13.27 7.53 -1.25
CA ALA A 315 -13.56 6.22 -1.83
C ALA A 315 -14.59 5.47 -0.99
N VAL A 316 -15.36 4.62 -1.66
CA VAL A 316 -16.24 3.63 -1.02
C VAL A 316 -15.65 2.25 -1.23
N PHE A 317 -15.49 1.52 -0.14
CA PHE A 317 -14.89 0.19 -0.08
C PHE A 317 -15.97 -0.86 0.08
N GLU A 318 -15.88 -1.97 -0.64
CA GLU A 318 -16.61 -3.19 -0.33
C GLU A 318 -15.70 -4.16 0.40
N LEU A 319 -16.01 -4.46 1.64
CA LEU A 319 -15.24 -5.33 2.53
C LEU A 319 -15.98 -6.66 2.74
N ALA A 320 -15.27 -7.78 2.79
CA ALA A 320 -15.83 -9.05 3.20
C ALA A 320 -16.22 -9.02 4.69
N GLN A 321 -17.36 -9.62 5.05
CA GLN A 321 -17.76 -9.75 6.45
C GLN A 321 -16.93 -10.79 7.20
N THR A 322 -16.61 -11.90 6.55
CA THR A 322 -15.84 -13.02 7.11
C THR A 322 -14.58 -13.27 6.29
N THR A 323 -13.58 -13.88 6.90
CA THR A 323 -12.40 -14.35 6.19
C THR A 323 -12.81 -15.41 5.17
N GLU A 324 -12.42 -15.26 3.90
CA GLU A 324 -12.57 -16.31 2.91
C GLU A 324 -11.65 -17.50 3.27
N THR A 325 -12.16 -18.71 3.12
CA THR A 325 -11.55 -19.99 3.60
C THR A 325 -10.12 -20.24 3.12
N ASN A 326 -9.66 -19.56 2.07
CA ASN A 326 -8.33 -19.74 1.47
C ASN A 326 -7.52 -18.44 1.37
N LYS A 327 -7.94 -17.36 2.05
CA LYS A 327 -7.23 -16.08 2.02
C LYS A 327 -6.87 -15.64 3.44
N GLU A 328 -5.64 -15.22 3.62
CA GLU A 328 -5.15 -14.62 4.87
C GLU A 328 -5.72 -13.20 5.14
N VAL A 329 -6.72 -12.77 4.38
CA VAL A 329 -7.36 -11.45 4.49
C VAL A 329 -8.50 -11.54 5.48
N PRO A 330 -8.45 -10.82 6.61
CA PRO A 330 -9.51 -10.84 7.60
C PRO A 330 -10.77 -10.13 7.07
N GLY A 331 -11.94 -10.64 7.45
CA GLY A 331 -13.20 -9.95 7.27
C GLY A 331 -13.47 -8.96 8.40
N VAL A 332 -14.49 -8.13 8.22
CA VAL A 332 -14.88 -7.10 9.20
C VAL A 332 -15.26 -7.71 10.58
N ARG A 333 -15.86 -8.90 10.60
CA ARG A 333 -16.23 -9.61 11.84
C ARG A 333 -15.03 -10.08 12.66
N ASN A 334 -13.83 -10.08 12.09
CA ASN A 334 -12.61 -10.42 12.82
C ASN A 334 -12.05 -9.26 13.63
N ILE A 335 -12.57 -8.03 13.47
CA ILE A 335 -12.17 -6.87 14.27
C ILE A 335 -12.72 -7.05 15.69
N PRO A 336 -11.90 -7.10 16.74
CA PRO A 336 -12.38 -7.21 18.12
C PRO A 336 -12.96 -5.85 18.56
N LEU A 337 -14.28 -5.74 18.56
CA LEU A 337 -15.02 -4.50 18.83
C LEU A 337 -15.68 -4.49 20.22
N ASP A 338 -15.46 -5.52 21.02
CA ASP A 338 -16.10 -5.70 22.33
C ASP A 338 -15.13 -5.43 23.48
N LEU A 339 -15.58 -4.69 24.50
CA LEU A 339 -14.78 -4.35 25.68
C LEU A 339 -14.31 -5.62 26.43
N GLY A 340 -15.16 -6.65 26.50
CA GLY A 340 -14.83 -7.92 27.16
C GLY A 340 -13.70 -8.70 26.49
N LEU A 341 -13.50 -8.47 25.17
CA LEU A 341 -12.38 -9.04 24.43
C LEU A 341 -11.08 -8.23 24.64
N LEU A 342 -11.19 -6.91 24.64
CA LEU A 342 -10.03 -6.00 24.68
C LEU A 342 -9.43 -5.81 26.07
N ARG A 343 -10.21 -6.01 27.14
CA ARG A 343 -9.71 -5.85 28.51
C ARG A 343 -8.82 -7.02 28.93
N SER A 344 -7.80 -6.72 29.74
CA SER A 344 -7.03 -7.75 30.41
C SER A 344 -7.93 -8.60 31.31
N LYS A 345 -7.71 -9.91 31.25
CA LYS A 345 -8.38 -10.89 32.15
C LYS A 345 -7.49 -11.33 33.31
N GLN A 346 -6.28 -10.76 33.40
CA GLN A 346 -5.39 -11.01 34.52
C GLN A 346 -5.95 -10.41 35.79
N LEU A 347 -6.17 -11.23 36.80
CA LEU A 347 -6.67 -10.84 38.12
C LEU A 347 -5.55 -10.27 39.02
N THR A 348 -4.29 -10.63 38.74
CA THR A 348 -3.12 -10.19 39.50
C THR A 348 -1.89 -10.09 38.59
N ASP A 349 -0.96 -9.16 38.89
CA ASP A 349 0.36 -9.08 38.29
C ASP A 349 1.37 -10.09 38.86
N ILE A 350 0.88 -11.06 39.66
CA ILE A 350 1.73 -12.07 40.28
C ILE A 350 2.03 -13.13 39.23
N GLY A 351 3.29 -13.23 38.79
CA GLY A 351 3.75 -14.30 37.90
C GLY A 351 3.50 -15.67 38.49
N ASP A 352 3.18 -16.68 37.68
CA ASP A 352 2.78 -18.03 38.05
C ASP A 352 3.70 -18.69 39.09
N TYR A 353 4.96 -18.35 39.12
CA TYR A 353 5.95 -18.87 40.08
C TYR A 353 5.90 -18.23 41.47
N LYS A 354 5.08 -17.20 41.69
CA LYS A 354 4.89 -16.53 42.99
C LYS A 354 3.67 -17.00 43.76
N ILE A 355 2.79 -17.75 43.12
CA ILE A 355 1.60 -18.28 43.74
C ILE A 355 1.92 -19.67 44.30
N THR A 356 2.33 -19.74 45.55
CA THR A 356 2.62 -21.02 46.24
C THR A 356 1.42 -21.66 46.87
N CYS A 357 0.36 -20.93 47.16
CA CYS A 357 -0.88 -21.48 47.73
C CYS A 357 -2.04 -20.49 47.61
N LEU A 358 -3.20 -20.95 47.15
CA LEU A 358 -4.50 -20.29 47.28
C LEU A 358 -5.27 -21.05 48.38
N LEU A 359 -5.31 -20.48 49.60
CA LEU A 359 -6.15 -21.03 50.68
C LEU A 359 -7.60 -20.63 50.40
N TYR A 360 -8.37 -21.59 49.97
CA TYR A 360 -9.82 -21.48 49.90
C TYR A 360 -10.38 -21.78 51.31
N THR A 361 -10.75 -20.75 52.04
CA THR A 361 -11.53 -20.92 53.27
C THR A 361 -12.99 -21.04 52.86
N SER A 362 -13.48 -22.26 52.73
CA SER A 362 -14.91 -22.53 52.71
C SER A 362 -15.46 -22.17 54.09
N PRO A 363 -16.54 -21.38 54.19
CA PRO A 363 -17.22 -21.23 55.47
C PRO A 363 -17.72 -22.62 55.88
N SER A 364 -17.26 -23.08 57.04
CA SER A 364 -17.78 -24.29 57.68
C SER A 364 -19.29 -24.15 57.86
N PRO A 365 -20.11 -25.15 57.47
CA PRO A 365 -21.50 -25.12 57.85
C PRO A 365 -21.56 -25.10 59.37
N ARG A 366 -22.23 -24.15 59.98
CA ARG A 366 -22.54 -24.11 61.36
C ARG A 366 -23.70 -25.12 61.57
N ASP A 367 -23.47 -26.02 62.43
CA ASP A 367 -24.51 -26.86 63.04
C ASP A 367 -25.62 -26.02 63.66
#